data_ee25ee491d2e5e192799904b904d6b4d
#
_entry.id   ee25ee491d2e5e192799904b904d6b4d
#
_cell.length_a   1.000
_cell.length_b   1.000
_cell.length_c   1.000
_cell.angle_alpha   90.00
_cell.angle_beta   90.00
_cell.angle_gamma   90.00
#
_symmetry.space_group_name_H-M   'P 1'
#
loop_
_entity.id
_entity.type
_entity.pdbx_description
1 polymer ?
#
loop_
_entity_poly.entity_id
_entity_poly.type
_entity_poly.pdbx_seq_one_letter_code
_entity_poly.pdbx_strand_id
1 'polypeptide(L)'
;MDSTVTTGVEESVWGGGDNRPLGASYGKMMMWFFILSDALTFSGFLAAYGFSRFKFIETWPIADEVFTHVPFFHGNYPMYYVAFMTFVLIMSSVTMVLAVDAGHRMKKNSVIWYMFLTIIGGAIFVGSQAWEWATFIQGDYGAVETKGGRILQFVNADTGERAALADFAATLPEERTIHENKNGIWFYSEGSLPTYSVNEVLEGFKAHSNIVVRTETINEEGEKVVLSRQESLAKLKNATQVVEGANLIHNEYGSRLFADFFFFITGFHGFH
;
A
#
# COMPACT_ATOMS: atom_id res chain seq x y z
N MET A 1 -49.80 0.72 56.88
CA MET A 1 -49.88 -0.58 56.23
C MET A 1 -49.76 -0.32 54.75
N ASP A 2 -48.52 -0.30 54.28
CA ASP A 2 -48.20 -0.09 52.84
C ASP A 2 -48.02 -1.47 52.23
N SER A 3 -48.96 -1.84 51.36
CA SER A 3 -48.87 -3.06 50.58
C SER A 3 -48.15 -2.76 49.28
N THR A 4 -46.87 -3.00 49.26
CA THR A 4 -46.08 -3.07 48.03
C THR A 4 -46.55 -4.29 47.23
N VAL A 5 -47.36 -4.03 46.21
CA VAL A 5 -47.70 -5.02 45.19
C VAL A 5 -46.44 -5.24 44.34
N THR A 6 -45.69 -6.27 44.62
CA THR A 6 -44.72 -6.82 43.70
C THR A 6 -45.47 -7.53 42.58
N THR A 7 -45.65 -6.86 41.47
CA THR A 7 -46.02 -7.51 40.20
C THR A 7 -44.87 -8.36 39.77
N GLY A 8 -44.89 -9.65 40.12
CA GLY A 8 -44.01 -10.65 39.55
C GLY A 8 -44.37 -10.73 38.07
N VAL A 9 -43.47 -10.20 37.23
CA VAL A 9 -43.47 -10.52 35.81
C VAL A 9 -43.05 -11.99 35.71
N GLU A 10 -44.01 -12.88 35.44
CA GLU A 10 -43.72 -14.24 35.03
C GLU A 10 -42.78 -14.16 33.81
N GLU A 11 -41.52 -14.44 33.99
CA GLU A 11 -40.60 -14.66 32.89
C GLU A 11 -41.14 -15.81 32.06
N SER A 12 -41.71 -15.51 30.88
CA SER A 12 -42.14 -16.53 29.95
C SER A 12 -40.95 -17.40 29.59
N VAL A 13 -41.07 -18.72 29.70
CA VAL A 13 -40.05 -19.74 29.37
C VAL A 13 -39.55 -19.57 27.92
N TRP A 14 -40.26 -18.82 27.10
CA TRP A 14 -39.95 -18.44 25.71
C TRP A 14 -39.53 -16.97 25.53
N GLY A 15 -39.49 -16.19 26.60
CA GLY A 15 -39.00 -14.83 26.61
C GLY A 15 -37.49 -14.84 26.52
N GLY A 16 -36.99 -14.77 25.29
CA GLY A 16 -35.60 -14.86 24.87
C GLY A 16 -34.60 -14.39 25.90
N GLY A 17 -33.74 -15.27 26.32
CA GLY A 17 -32.44 -15.11 26.93
C GLY A 17 -32.20 -13.95 27.90
N ASP A 18 -31.13 -14.02 28.62
CA ASP A 18 -30.65 -12.94 29.49
C ASP A 18 -30.56 -11.61 28.71
N ASN A 19 -31.15 -10.55 29.24
CA ASN A 19 -31.09 -9.19 28.70
C ASN A 19 -29.64 -8.65 28.60
N ARG A 20 -28.69 -9.37 29.17
CA ARG A 20 -27.24 -9.10 29.13
C ARG A 20 -26.45 -10.37 28.81
N PRO A 21 -26.50 -10.85 27.57
CA PRO A 21 -25.72 -12.01 27.16
C PRO A 21 -24.25 -11.79 27.50
N LEU A 22 -23.61 -12.79 28.13
CA LEU A 22 -22.22 -12.72 28.63
C LEU A 22 -21.97 -11.61 29.66
N GLY A 23 -23.01 -11.08 30.31
CA GLY A 23 -22.91 -9.97 31.27
C GLY A 23 -22.50 -8.63 30.63
N ALA A 24 -22.54 -8.52 29.33
CA ALA A 24 -22.15 -7.32 28.59
C ALA A 24 -23.35 -6.44 28.23
N SER A 25 -23.13 -5.12 28.16
CA SER A 25 -24.14 -4.20 27.60
C SER A 25 -24.28 -4.44 26.09
N TYR A 26 -25.45 -4.11 25.55
CA TYR A 26 -25.75 -4.23 24.11
C TYR A 26 -24.66 -3.56 23.23
N GLY A 27 -24.28 -2.32 23.52
CA GLY A 27 -23.24 -1.62 22.76
C GLY A 27 -21.87 -2.29 22.79
N LYS A 28 -21.50 -2.85 23.94
CA LYS A 28 -20.24 -3.60 24.08
C LYS A 28 -20.26 -4.90 23.27
N MET A 29 -21.39 -5.59 23.25
CA MET A 29 -21.56 -6.80 22.45
C MET A 29 -21.54 -6.50 20.95
N MET A 30 -22.23 -5.45 20.50
CA MET A 30 -22.21 -5.03 19.09
C MET A 30 -20.77 -4.67 18.64
N MET A 31 -19.99 -4.01 19.48
CA MET A 31 -18.59 -3.71 19.21
C MET A 31 -17.73 -4.99 19.07
N TRP A 32 -17.99 -6.01 19.89
CA TRP A 32 -17.29 -7.29 19.74
C TRP A 32 -17.61 -7.97 18.41
N PHE A 33 -18.88 -7.98 17.99
CA PHE A 33 -19.25 -8.52 16.67
C PHE A 33 -18.62 -7.71 15.53
N PHE A 34 -18.58 -6.39 15.66
CA PHE A 34 -17.93 -5.52 14.69
C PHE A 34 -16.44 -5.86 14.56
N ILE A 35 -15.69 -5.93 15.66
CA ILE A 35 -14.25 -6.28 15.65
C ILE A 35 -14.04 -7.70 15.10
N LEU A 36 -14.91 -8.65 15.42
CA LEU A 36 -14.82 -10.01 14.91
C LEU A 36 -15.05 -10.05 13.40
N SER A 37 -16.04 -9.32 12.89
CA SER A 37 -16.30 -9.22 11.45
C SER A 37 -15.15 -8.59 10.69
N ASP A 38 -14.55 -7.54 11.23
CA ASP A 38 -13.36 -6.91 10.67
C ASP A 38 -12.16 -7.87 10.64
N ALA A 39 -11.91 -8.55 11.76
CA ALA A 39 -10.83 -9.53 11.83
C ALA A 39 -10.98 -10.64 10.78
N LEU A 40 -12.20 -11.15 10.55
CA LEU A 40 -12.48 -12.14 9.52
C LEU A 40 -12.26 -11.59 8.11
N THR A 41 -12.72 -10.36 7.85
CA THR A 41 -12.57 -9.71 6.54
C THR A 41 -11.10 -9.47 6.21
N PHE A 42 -10.34 -8.86 7.13
CA PHE A 42 -8.90 -8.63 6.92
C PHE A 42 -8.10 -9.94 6.86
N SER A 43 -8.48 -10.97 7.61
CA SER A 43 -7.87 -12.30 7.50
C SER A 43 -8.04 -12.87 6.10
N GLY A 44 -9.22 -12.69 5.49
CA GLY A 44 -9.48 -13.09 4.10
C GLY A 44 -8.57 -12.35 3.11
N PHE A 45 -8.41 -11.03 3.25
CA PHE A 45 -7.53 -10.24 2.38
C PHE A 45 -6.06 -10.64 2.53
N LEU A 46 -5.59 -10.79 3.77
CA LEU A 46 -4.21 -11.20 4.04
C LEU A 46 -3.93 -12.64 3.57
N ALA A 47 -4.91 -13.54 3.69
CA ALA A 47 -4.79 -14.89 3.15
C ALA A 47 -4.69 -14.87 1.62
N ALA A 48 -5.54 -14.09 0.94
CA ALA A 48 -5.47 -13.92 -0.52
C ALA A 48 -4.13 -13.32 -0.97
N TYR A 49 -3.63 -12.30 -0.27
CA TYR A 49 -2.30 -11.75 -0.48
C TYR A 49 -1.20 -12.82 -0.30
N GLY A 50 -1.24 -13.57 0.81
CA GLY A 50 -0.27 -14.61 1.12
C GLY A 50 -0.23 -15.72 0.06
N PHE A 51 -1.39 -16.21 -0.37
CA PHE A 51 -1.48 -17.23 -1.43
C PHE A 51 -0.99 -16.69 -2.78
N SER A 52 -1.31 -15.44 -3.12
CA SER A 52 -0.83 -14.81 -4.34
C SER A 52 0.68 -14.63 -4.33
N ARG A 53 1.25 -14.18 -3.22
CA ARG A 53 2.69 -14.06 -3.00
C ARG A 53 3.38 -15.43 -3.12
N PHE A 54 2.82 -16.47 -2.50
CA PHE A 54 3.37 -17.82 -2.56
C PHE A 54 3.37 -18.36 -3.99
N LYS A 55 2.29 -18.11 -4.75
CA LYS A 55 2.17 -18.54 -6.15
C LYS A 55 3.18 -17.84 -7.08
N PHE A 56 3.48 -16.57 -6.82
CA PHE A 56 4.32 -15.72 -7.68
C PHE A 56 5.61 -15.28 -6.97
N ILE A 57 6.13 -16.11 -6.08
CA ILE A 57 7.24 -15.75 -5.19
C ILE A 57 8.48 -15.25 -5.94
N GLU A 58 8.76 -15.80 -7.12
CA GLU A 58 9.92 -15.42 -7.93
C GLU A 58 9.81 -14.02 -8.55
N THR A 59 8.60 -13.52 -8.73
CA THR A 59 8.33 -12.23 -9.38
C THR A 59 7.67 -11.21 -8.45
N TRP A 60 7.54 -11.56 -7.15
CA TRP A 60 6.93 -10.67 -6.18
C TRP A 60 7.88 -9.54 -5.81
N PRO A 61 7.41 -8.28 -5.82
CA PRO A 61 8.23 -7.13 -5.44
C PRO A 61 8.82 -7.28 -4.04
N ILE A 62 10.05 -6.83 -3.86
CA ILE A 62 10.73 -6.78 -2.56
C ILE A 62 10.28 -5.47 -1.88
N ALA A 63 9.64 -5.57 -0.71
CA ALA A 63 9.06 -4.41 -0.02
C ALA A 63 10.10 -3.34 0.31
N ASP A 64 11.31 -3.74 0.66
CA ASP A 64 12.42 -2.84 0.98
C ASP A 64 12.89 -2.00 -0.23
N GLU A 65 12.59 -2.46 -1.44
CA GLU A 65 12.89 -1.72 -2.68
C GLU A 65 11.73 -0.83 -3.15
N VAL A 66 10.53 -1.06 -2.63
CA VAL A 66 9.30 -0.33 -2.99
C VAL A 66 9.10 0.86 -2.06
N PHE A 67 9.22 0.65 -0.75
CA PHE A 67 8.93 1.65 0.27
C PHE A 67 10.23 2.26 0.82
N THR A 68 10.87 3.08 -0.01
CA THR A 68 12.19 3.67 0.29
C THR A 68 12.13 5.14 0.67
N HIS A 69 11.00 5.80 0.44
CA HIS A 69 10.86 7.25 0.60
C HIS A 69 10.47 7.66 2.01
N VAL A 70 11.11 8.72 2.48
CA VAL A 70 10.73 9.43 3.72
C VAL A 70 10.49 10.90 3.36
N PRO A 71 9.34 11.51 3.76
CA PRO A 71 9.09 12.91 3.50
C PRO A 71 10.21 13.80 4.01
N PHE A 72 10.59 14.81 3.23
CA PHE A 72 11.65 15.79 3.53
C PHE A 72 13.09 15.27 3.55
N PHE A 73 13.32 13.97 3.37
CA PHE A 73 14.65 13.39 3.30
C PHE A 73 14.91 12.84 1.89
N HIS A 74 16.11 13.12 1.36
CA HIS A 74 16.57 12.59 0.08
C HIS A 74 17.47 11.39 0.35
N GLY A 75 17.12 10.24 -0.17
CA GLY A 75 17.87 8.99 -0.01
C GLY A 75 16.96 7.78 0.15
N ASN A 76 17.55 6.60 0.04
CA ASN A 76 16.85 5.34 0.22
C ASN A 76 16.82 4.96 1.70
N TYR A 77 15.64 4.99 2.30
CA TYR A 77 15.41 4.61 3.69
C TYR A 77 14.36 3.49 3.75
N PRO A 78 14.75 2.24 3.44
CA PRO A 78 13.79 1.14 3.33
C PRO A 78 13.00 0.96 4.61
N MET A 79 11.67 0.95 4.49
CA MET A 79 10.70 0.70 5.58
C MET A 79 10.71 1.70 6.75
N TYR A 80 11.56 2.73 6.79
CA TYR A 80 11.59 3.69 7.90
C TYR A 80 10.29 4.46 8.05
N TYR A 81 9.69 4.85 6.94
CA TYR A 81 8.43 5.58 6.97
C TYR A 81 7.27 4.71 7.46
N VAL A 82 7.22 3.45 7.06
CA VAL A 82 6.23 2.47 7.54
C VAL A 82 6.37 2.25 9.04
N ALA A 83 7.61 2.17 9.56
CA ALA A 83 7.86 2.09 11.00
C ALA A 83 7.37 3.34 11.74
N PHE A 84 7.58 4.54 11.18
CA PHE A 84 7.06 5.78 11.73
C PHE A 84 5.51 5.79 11.77
N MET A 85 4.84 5.37 10.70
CA MET A 85 3.37 5.27 10.67
C MET A 85 2.85 4.32 11.76
N THR A 86 3.52 3.18 11.94
CA THR A 86 3.19 2.22 12.99
C THR A 86 3.34 2.85 14.39
N PHE A 87 4.42 3.60 14.61
CA PHE A 87 4.63 4.31 15.87
C PHE A 87 3.52 5.33 16.15
N VAL A 88 3.11 6.11 15.16
CA VAL A 88 1.99 7.07 15.28
C VAL A 88 0.70 6.37 15.70
N LEU A 89 0.39 5.21 15.10
CA LEU A 89 -0.79 4.41 15.48
C LEU A 89 -0.72 3.90 16.92
N ILE A 90 0.45 3.42 17.36
CA ILE A 90 0.64 2.97 18.75
C ILE A 90 0.41 4.15 19.70
N MET A 91 0.98 5.32 19.43
CA MET A 91 0.77 6.50 20.24
C MET A 91 -0.69 6.97 20.28
N SER A 92 -1.37 6.91 19.15
CA SER A 92 -2.81 7.20 19.04
C SER A 92 -3.65 6.21 19.89
N SER A 93 -3.29 4.93 19.87
CA SER A 93 -3.93 3.92 20.71
C SER A 93 -3.73 4.20 22.21
N VAL A 94 -2.52 4.60 22.61
CA VAL A 94 -2.25 5.01 24.00
C VAL A 94 -3.12 6.19 24.43
N THR A 95 -3.26 7.21 23.59
CA THR A 95 -4.11 8.37 23.89
C THR A 95 -5.58 7.97 24.06
N MET A 96 -6.07 7.00 23.26
CA MET A 96 -7.42 6.47 23.42
C MET A 96 -7.61 5.74 24.75
N VAL A 97 -6.65 4.91 25.16
CA VAL A 97 -6.68 4.22 26.47
C VAL A 97 -6.73 5.24 27.62
N LEU A 98 -5.91 6.29 27.53
CA LEU A 98 -5.90 7.36 28.54
C LEU A 98 -7.23 8.15 28.56
N ALA A 99 -7.88 8.32 27.41
CA ALA A 99 -9.20 8.92 27.33
C ALA A 99 -10.26 8.07 28.07
N VAL A 100 -10.21 6.74 27.91
CA VAL A 100 -11.11 5.82 28.60
C VAL A 100 -10.88 5.85 30.11
N ASP A 101 -9.63 5.80 30.56
CA ASP A 101 -9.29 5.92 32.00
C ASP A 101 -9.76 7.24 32.61
N ALA A 102 -9.52 8.36 31.90
CA ALA A 102 -10.01 9.67 32.31
C ALA A 102 -11.55 9.72 32.37
N GLY A 103 -12.24 9.00 31.46
CA GLY A 103 -13.69 8.85 31.47
C GLY A 103 -14.19 8.12 32.71
N HIS A 104 -13.55 7.03 33.09
CA HIS A 104 -13.86 6.32 34.35
C HIS A 104 -13.66 7.18 35.60
N ARG A 105 -12.70 8.12 35.55
CA ARG A 105 -12.45 9.09 36.63
C ARG A 105 -13.33 10.34 36.54
N MET A 106 -14.28 10.39 35.64
CA MET A 106 -15.18 11.54 35.41
C MET A 106 -14.46 12.87 35.10
N LYS A 107 -13.25 12.82 34.52
CA LYS A 107 -12.42 13.98 34.17
C LYS A 107 -12.69 14.45 32.74
N LYS A 108 -13.80 15.16 32.52
CA LYS A 108 -14.27 15.58 31.18
C LYS A 108 -13.18 16.26 30.33
N ASN A 109 -12.45 17.23 30.89
CA ASN A 109 -11.45 17.96 30.13
C ASN A 109 -10.29 17.06 29.65
N SER A 110 -9.86 16.12 30.47
CA SER A 110 -8.82 15.16 30.09
C SER A 110 -9.29 14.24 28.96
N VAL A 111 -10.55 13.80 28.99
CA VAL A 111 -11.15 13.01 27.90
C VAL A 111 -11.11 13.79 26.58
N ILE A 112 -11.52 15.05 26.60
CA ILE A 112 -11.53 15.91 25.39
C ILE A 112 -10.11 16.03 24.81
N TRP A 113 -9.11 16.30 25.66
CA TRP A 113 -7.72 16.42 25.20
C TRP A 113 -7.16 15.13 24.62
N TYR A 114 -7.36 14.00 25.28
CA TYR A 114 -6.87 12.71 24.76
C TYR A 114 -7.60 12.31 23.47
N MET A 115 -8.91 12.52 23.37
CA MET A 115 -9.64 12.29 22.13
C MET A 115 -9.15 13.20 20.99
N PHE A 116 -8.84 14.46 21.29
CA PHE A 116 -8.28 15.37 20.28
C PHE A 116 -6.90 14.89 19.79
N LEU A 117 -6.03 14.44 20.68
CA LEU A 117 -4.74 13.86 20.30
C LEU A 117 -4.90 12.58 19.47
N THR A 118 -5.89 11.75 19.78
CA THR A 118 -6.21 10.55 18.98
C THR A 118 -6.64 10.92 17.56
N ILE A 119 -7.46 11.95 17.41
CA ILE A 119 -7.88 12.45 16.09
C ILE A 119 -6.68 12.99 15.29
N ILE A 120 -5.77 13.72 15.94
CA ILE A 120 -4.54 14.19 15.29
C ILE A 120 -3.70 12.98 14.82
N GLY A 121 -3.51 11.97 15.67
CA GLY A 121 -2.79 10.75 15.30
C GLY A 121 -3.41 10.05 14.09
N GLY A 122 -4.72 9.92 14.06
CA GLY A 122 -5.46 9.36 12.91
C GLY A 122 -5.28 10.20 11.64
N ALA A 123 -5.36 11.53 11.74
CA ALA A 123 -5.15 12.43 10.60
C ALA A 123 -3.73 12.35 10.04
N ILE A 124 -2.71 12.25 10.91
CA ILE A 124 -1.32 12.04 10.49
C ILE A 124 -1.17 10.71 9.77
N PHE A 125 -1.76 9.64 10.28
CA PHE A 125 -1.72 8.31 9.65
C PHE A 125 -2.35 8.32 8.26
N VAL A 126 -3.57 8.84 8.12
CA VAL A 126 -4.28 8.91 6.83
C VAL A 126 -3.52 9.79 5.83
N GLY A 127 -2.99 10.93 6.29
CA GLY A 127 -2.15 11.79 5.47
C GLY A 127 -0.86 11.12 5.01
N SER A 128 -0.23 10.36 5.88
CA SER A 128 0.96 9.55 5.57
C SER A 128 0.65 8.47 4.53
N GLN A 129 -0.47 7.78 4.69
CA GLN A 129 -0.90 6.76 3.72
C GLN A 129 -1.21 7.37 2.35
N ALA A 130 -1.85 8.54 2.32
CA ALA A 130 -2.12 9.24 1.07
C ALA A 130 -0.82 9.67 0.36
N TRP A 131 0.18 10.11 1.12
CA TRP A 131 1.50 10.45 0.59
C TRP A 131 2.23 9.20 0.05
N GLU A 132 2.20 8.08 0.77
CA GLU A 132 2.79 6.82 0.33
C GLU A 132 2.13 6.30 -0.97
N TRP A 133 0.80 6.46 -1.10
CA TRP A 133 0.11 6.15 -2.34
C TRP A 133 0.56 7.06 -3.48
N ALA A 134 0.69 8.35 -3.23
CA ALA A 134 1.11 9.31 -4.25
C ALA A 134 2.52 8.97 -4.77
N THR A 135 3.47 8.66 -3.90
CA THR A 135 4.83 8.25 -4.29
C THR A 135 4.84 6.92 -5.02
N PHE A 136 4.07 5.94 -4.57
CA PHE A 136 3.98 4.63 -5.23
C PHE A 136 3.33 4.71 -6.62
N ILE A 137 2.29 5.55 -6.78
CA ILE A 137 1.63 5.80 -8.07
C ILE A 137 2.58 6.53 -9.02
N GLN A 138 3.33 7.50 -8.53
CA GLN A 138 4.26 8.27 -9.33
C GLN A 138 5.47 7.44 -9.80
N GLY A 139 5.99 6.56 -8.92
CA GLY A 139 7.21 5.79 -9.15
C GLY A 139 8.47 6.66 -9.10
N ASP A 140 9.62 6.00 -9.20
CA ASP A 140 10.91 6.66 -9.09
C ASP A 140 11.86 6.36 -10.23
N TYR A 141 11.88 5.09 -10.64
CA TYR A 141 12.90 4.57 -11.53
C TYR A 141 12.35 4.32 -12.94
N GLY A 142 11.11 3.94 -13.00
CA GLY A 142 10.51 3.42 -14.21
C GLY A 142 11.06 2.04 -14.61
N ALA A 143 10.34 1.38 -15.48
CA ALA A 143 10.68 0.05 -15.99
C ALA A 143 10.13 -0.13 -17.39
N VAL A 144 10.47 -1.24 -18.02
CA VAL A 144 9.93 -1.61 -19.32
C VAL A 144 9.20 -2.94 -19.21
N GLU A 145 8.00 -3.02 -19.73
CA GLU A 145 7.24 -4.25 -19.83
C GLU A 145 7.47 -4.91 -21.18
N THR A 146 7.71 -6.21 -21.15
CA THR A 146 7.89 -7.02 -22.35
C THR A 146 6.57 -7.61 -22.83
N LYS A 147 6.53 -8.12 -24.06
CA LYS A 147 5.37 -8.77 -24.66
C LYS A 147 4.79 -9.92 -23.83
N GLY A 148 5.59 -10.49 -22.92
CA GLY A 148 5.15 -11.54 -21.99
C GLY A 148 4.64 -11.01 -20.63
N GLY A 149 4.48 -9.68 -20.46
CA GLY A 149 4.07 -9.06 -19.21
C GLY A 149 5.15 -9.06 -18.13
N ARG A 150 6.42 -9.27 -18.51
CA ARG A 150 7.56 -9.27 -17.59
C ARG A 150 8.14 -7.89 -17.48
N ILE A 151 8.46 -7.48 -16.25
CA ILE A 151 9.03 -6.19 -15.93
C ILE A 151 10.56 -6.27 -15.98
N LEU A 152 11.16 -5.34 -16.72
CA LEU A 152 12.60 -5.15 -16.83
C LEU A 152 12.98 -3.83 -16.18
N GLN A 153 13.82 -3.89 -15.16
CA GLN A 153 14.36 -2.75 -14.44
C GLN A 153 15.80 -2.49 -14.88
N PHE A 154 16.29 -1.29 -14.58
CA PHE A 154 17.64 -0.89 -14.96
C PHE A 154 18.52 -0.72 -13.73
N VAL A 155 19.77 -1.14 -13.83
CA VAL A 155 20.78 -0.98 -12.80
C VAL A 155 22.10 -0.58 -13.44
N ASN A 156 22.92 0.14 -12.70
CA ASN A 156 24.30 0.43 -13.09
C ASN A 156 25.16 -0.82 -12.82
N ALA A 157 25.85 -1.31 -13.83
CA ALA A 157 26.69 -2.52 -13.73
C ALA A 157 27.87 -2.35 -12.76
N ASP A 158 28.36 -1.11 -12.58
CA ASP A 158 29.53 -0.84 -11.75
C ASP A 158 29.16 -0.72 -10.25
N THR A 159 28.01 -0.11 -9.94
CA THR A 159 27.57 0.16 -8.56
C THR A 159 26.51 -0.82 -8.05
N GLY A 160 25.80 -1.49 -8.96
CA GLY A 160 24.64 -2.34 -8.62
C GLY A 160 23.39 -1.54 -8.24
N GLU A 161 23.46 -0.21 -8.22
CA GLU A 161 22.32 0.65 -7.86
C GLU A 161 21.30 0.75 -9.01
N ARG A 162 20.07 0.99 -8.67
CA ARG A 162 18.99 1.21 -9.65
C ARG A 162 19.25 2.49 -10.43
N ALA A 163 19.09 2.43 -11.74
CA ALA A 163 19.14 3.57 -12.65
C ALA A 163 17.72 3.97 -13.04
N ALA A 164 17.37 5.25 -12.84
CA ALA A 164 16.09 5.77 -13.29
C ALA A 164 16.09 6.03 -14.80
N LEU A 165 14.93 5.91 -15.44
CA LEU A 165 14.79 6.26 -16.85
C LEU A 165 15.21 7.70 -17.13
N ALA A 166 14.97 8.60 -16.19
CA ALA A 166 15.37 10.00 -16.29
C ALA A 166 16.89 10.20 -16.42
N ASP A 167 17.68 9.25 -15.91
CA ASP A 167 19.14 9.38 -15.89
C ASP A 167 19.79 9.01 -17.24
N PHE A 168 19.12 8.18 -18.04
CA PHE A 168 19.74 7.63 -19.24
C PHE A 168 18.88 7.62 -20.50
N ALA A 169 17.55 7.72 -20.39
CA ALA A 169 16.68 7.69 -21.57
C ALA A 169 16.97 8.86 -22.51
N ALA A 170 16.98 8.58 -23.82
CA ALA A 170 17.13 9.62 -24.81
C ALA A 170 15.87 10.49 -24.88
N THR A 171 16.01 11.71 -25.37
CA THR A 171 14.87 12.60 -25.60
C THR A 171 14.55 12.64 -27.08
N LEU A 172 13.43 12.04 -27.48
CA LEU A 172 12.92 12.01 -28.85
C LEU A 172 11.54 12.70 -28.90
N PRO A 173 11.50 14.04 -28.98
CA PRO A 173 10.27 14.82 -28.82
C PRO A 173 9.16 14.46 -29.80
N GLU A 174 9.52 13.99 -31.00
CA GLU A 174 8.55 13.64 -32.07
C GLU A 174 7.76 12.35 -31.78
N GLU A 175 8.23 11.51 -30.85
CA GLU A 175 7.58 10.24 -30.53
C GLU A 175 6.64 10.34 -29.32
N ARG A 176 6.68 11.46 -28.58
CA ARG A 176 5.83 11.66 -27.42
C ARG A 176 4.44 12.08 -27.83
N THR A 177 3.47 11.19 -27.71
CA THR A 177 2.05 11.54 -27.83
C THR A 177 1.59 12.23 -26.56
N ILE A 178 1.27 13.52 -26.65
CA ILE A 178 0.62 14.25 -25.57
C ILE A 178 -0.86 13.86 -25.58
N HIS A 179 -1.27 13.03 -24.64
CA HIS A 179 -2.69 12.81 -24.40
C HIS A 179 -3.19 13.88 -23.42
N GLU A 180 -3.97 14.82 -23.94
CA GLU A 180 -4.69 15.75 -23.10
C GLU A 180 -5.80 14.99 -22.35
N ASN A 181 -5.79 15.06 -21.03
CA ASN A 181 -6.89 14.59 -20.19
C ASN A 181 -8.13 15.44 -20.45
N LYS A 182 -9.04 14.96 -21.29
CA LYS A 182 -10.26 15.71 -21.66
C LYS A 182 -11.44 15.50 -20.72
N ASN A 183 -11.40 14.53 -19.82
CA ASN A 183 -12.59 14.11 -19.09
C ASN A 183 -12.37 14.15 -17.58
N GLY A 184 -12.85 15.20 -16.93
CA GLY A 184 -12.97 15.28 -15.48
C GLY A 184 -14.07 14.38 -14.89
N ILE A 185 -14.28 13.18 -15.43
CA ILE A 185 -15.26 12.23 -14.92
C ILE A 185 -14.59 11.33 -13.90
N TRP A 186 -15.06 11.37 -12.68
CA TRP A 186 -14.57 10.69 -11.47
C TRP A 186 -14.41 9.18 -11.57
N PHE A 187 -14.96 8.54 -12.59
CA PHE A 187 -14.99 7.08 -12.75
C PHE A 187 -14.17 6.56 -13.91
N TYR A 188 -13.45 7.42 -14.61
CA TYR A 188 -12.57 7.00 -15.67
C TYR A 188 -11.15 6.82 -15.12
N SER A 189 -10.74 5.57 -14.95
CA SER A 189 -9.35 5.24 -14.68
C SER A 189 -8.54 5.49 -15.95
N GLU A 190 -8.05 6.70 -16.12
CA GLU A 190 -7.03 6.95 -17.11
C GLU A 190 -5.73 6.33 -16.58
N GLY A 191 -5.19 5.37 -17.31
CA GLY A 191 -3.86 4.85 -17.03
C GLY A 191 -2.87 6.02 -17.05
N SER A 192 -1.96 6.07 -16.08
CA SER A 192 -0.85 7.01 -16.13
C SER A 192 -0.06 6.78 -17.40
N LEU A 193 0.06 7.81 -18.22
CA LEU A 193 0.84 7.74 -19.45
C LEU A 193 2.33 7.77 -19.07
N PRO A 194 3.14 6.88 -19.63
CA PRO A 194 4.58 6.91 -19.39
C PRO A 194 5.18 8.21 -19.93
N THR A 195 6.14 8.75 -19.21
CA THR A 195 6.89 9.94 -19.63
C THR A 195 7.80 9.64 -20.81
N TYR A 196 8.26 8.41 -20.96
CA TYR A 196 9.19 7.98 -22.00
C TYR A 196 8.55 6.95 -22.94
N SER A 197 8.96 7.00 -24.22
CA SER A 197 8.68 5.94 -25.19
C SER A 197 9.68 4.78 -25.07
N VAL A 198 9.29 3.60 -25.57
CA VAL A 198 10.21 2.44 -25.62
C VAL A 198 11.47 2.76 -26.42
N ASN A 199 11.35 3.55 -27.52
CA ASN A 199 12.48 3.94 -28.35
C ASN A 199 13.44 4.88 -27.61
N GLU A 200 12.93 5.84 -26.84
CA GLU A 200 13.76 6.71 -26.00
C GLU A 200 14.59 5.90 -25.00
N VAL A 201 13.97 4.90 -24.38
CA VAL A 201 14.67 4.00 -23.44
C VAL A 201 15.70 3.14 -24.17
N LEU A 202 15.38 2.59 -25.33
CA LEU A 202 16.31 1.77 -26.12
C LEU A 202 17.53 2.57 -26.62
N GLU A 203 17.31 3.78 -27.13
CA GLU A 203 18.41 4.64 -27.59
C GLU A 203 19.29 5.10 -26.41
N GLY A 204 18.67 5.51 -25.31
CA GLY A 204 19.41 5.85 -24.10
C GLY A 204 20.19 4.66 -23.53
N PHE A 205 19.60 3.48 -23.52
CA PHE A 205 20.29 2.26 -23.11
C PHE A 205 21.50 1.95 -24.01
N LYS A 206 21.40 2.12 -25.34
CA LYS A 206 22.52 1.93 -26.25
C LYS A 206 23.67 2.91 -26.00
N ALA A 207 23.32 4.17 -25.68
CA ALA A 207 24.29 5.24 -25.42
C ALA A 207 25.07 5.02 -24.11
N HIS A 208 24.43 4.40 -23.09
CA HIS A 208 25.03 4.20 -21.77
C HIS A 208 25.45 2.73 -21.58
N SER A 209 26.75 2.44 -21.81
CA SER A 209 27.29 1.07 -21.75
C SER A 209 27.31 0.45 -20.34
N ASN A 210 27.33 1.28 -19.31
CA ASN A 210 27.36 0.90 -17.90
C ASN A 210 25.97 0.50 -17.33
N ILE A 211 24.90 0.63 -18.10
CA ILE A 211 23.55 0.24 -17.66
C ILE A 211 23.21 -1.15 -18.17
N VAL A 212 22.70 -1.99 -17.30
CA VAL A 212 22.23 -3.35 -17.61
C VAL A 212 20.82 -3.55 -17.10
N VAL A 213 20.17 -4.60 -17.58
CA VAL A 213 18.81 -4.95 -17.17
C VAL A 213 18.85 -5.88 -15.97
N ARG A 214 18.02 -5.57 -15.00
CA ARG A 214 17.64 -6.44 -13.88
C ARG A 214 16.24 -6.96 -14.13
N THR A 215 16.05 -8.27 -14.04
CA THR A 215 14.74 -8.89 -14.19
C THR A 215 13.95 -8.81 -12.88
N GLU A 216 12.65 -9.05 -12.96
CA GLU A 216 11.81 -9.20 -11.76
C GLU A 216 12.06 -10.54 -11.04
N THR A 217 12.72 -11.50 -11.68
CA THR A 217 12.95 -12.85 -11.13
C THR A 217 13.99 -12.80 -10.02
N ILE A 218 13.66 -13.45 -8.90
CA ILE A 218 14.51 -13.53 -7.71
C ILE A 218 15.29 -14.85 -7.76
N ASN A 219 16.59 -14.81 -7.45
CA ASN A 219 17.46 -15.97 -7.34
C ASN A 219 17.31 -16.67 -5.97
N GLU A 220 18.03 -17.76 -5.77
CA GLU A 220 18.01 -18.51 -4.49
C GLU A 220 18.53 -17.70 -3.29
N GLU A 221 19.33 -16.66 -3.54
CA GLU A 221 19.87 -15.74 -2.53
C GLU A 221 18.89 -14.64 -2.14
N GLY A 222 17.73 -14.56 -2.82
CA GLY A 222 16.71 -13.54 -2.57
C GLY A 222 16.93 -12.22 -3.31
N GLU A 223 17.88 -12.19 -4.25
CA GLU A 223 18.22 -11.02 -5.06
C GLU A 223 17.65 -11.15 -6.47
N LYS A 224 17.34 -10.02 -7.10
CA LYS A 224 16.88 -9.99 -8.48
C LYS A 224 18.03 -10.27 -9.45
N VAL A 225 17.77 -11.09 -10.45
CA VAL A 225 18.77 -11.51 -11.45
C VAL A 225 19.13 -10.34 -12.36
N VAL A 226 20.41 -9.97 -12.35
CA VAL A 226 21.00 -8.98 -13.26
C VAL A 226 21.56 -9.71 -14.49
N LEU A 227 21.18 -9.22 -15.67
CA LEU A 227 21.57 -9.81 -16.96
C LEU A 227 22.88 -9.18 -17.48
N SER A 228 23.61 -9.97 -18.26
CA SER A 228 24.72 -9.40 -19.05
C SER A 228 24.21 -8.36 -20.06
N ARG A 229 25.09 -7.51 -20.55
CA ARG A 229 24.76 -6.47 -21.53
C ARG A 229 24.11 -7.03 -22.81
N GLN A 230 24.60 -8.18 -23.28
CA GLN A 230 24.08 -8.81 -24.49
C GLN A 230 22.67 -9.38 -24.27
N GLU A 231 22.44 -10.06 -23.15
CA GLU A 231 21.13 -10.56 -22.75
C GLU A 231 20.15 -9.42 -22.51
N SER A 232 20.60 -8.34 -21.88
CA SER A 232 19.82 -7.12 -21.68
C SER A 232 19.29 -6.57 -23.01
N LEU A 233 20.15 -6.41 -24.01
CA LEU A 233 19.76 -5.98 -25.34
C LEU A 233 18.76 -6.94 -26.01
N ALA A 234 18.98 -8.24 -25.85
CA ALA A 234 18.07 -9.25 -26.41
C ALA A 234 16.68 -9.21 -25.77
N LYS A 235 16.60 -9.00 -24.46
CA LYS A 235 15.33 -8.85 -23.72
C LYS A 235 14.61 -7.56 -24.07
N LEU A 236 15.31 -6.44 -24.15
CA LEU A 236 14.74 -5.13 -24.49
C LEU A 236 14.14 -5.07 -25.90
N LYS A 237 14.60 -5.91 -26.84
CA LYS A 237 13.95 -6.03 -28.17
C LYS A 237 12.49 -6.48 -28.11
N ASN A 238 12.11 -7.15 -27.02
CA ASN A 238 10.73 -7.59 -26.79
C ASN A 238 9.93 -6.60 -25.94
N ALA A 239 10.45 -5.40 -25.71
CA ALA A 239 9.77 -4.33 -25.00
C ALA A 239 8.53 -3.87 -25.76
N THR A 240 7.43 -3.72 -25.04
CA THR A 240 6.15 -3.28 -25.59
C THR A 240 5.72 -1.92 -25.09
N GLN A 241 6.03 -1.63 -23.84
CA GLN A 241 5.67 -0.36 -23.21
C GLN A 241 6.60 -0.01 -22.05
N VAL A 242 6.67 1.28 -21.76
CA VAL A 242 7.31 1.81 -20.57
C VAL A 242 6.28 1.86 -19.45
N VAL A 243 6.71 1.52 -18.25
CA VAL A 243 5.88 1.54 -17.03
C VAL A 243 6.58 2.42 -16.01
N GLU A 244 5.89 3.46 -15.58
CA GLU A 244 6.34 4.35 -14.52
C GLU A 244 5.33 4.30 -13.39
N GLY A 245 5.81 4.09 -12.18
CA GLY A 245 5.00 3.93 -10.99
C GLY A 245 4.16 2.65 -10.95
N ALA A 246 3.12 2.68 -10.15
CA ALA A 246 2.20 1.57 -9.96
C ALA A 246 0.74 2.03 -9.94
N ASN A 247 -0.10 1.22 -10.55
CA ASN A 247 -1.56 1.36 -10.51
C ASN A 247 -2.22 -0.02 -10.60
N LEU A 248 -3.53 -0.09 -10.83
CA LEU A 248 -4.26 -1.35 -10.95
C LEU A 248 -3.94 -2.15 -12.23
N ILE A 249 -3.21 -1.58 -13.19
CA ILE A 249 -2.90 -2.21 -14.48
C ILE A 249 -1.41 -2.51 -14.59
N HIS A 250 -0.56 -1.63 -14.05
CA HIS A 250 0.90 -1.67 -14.17
C HIS A 250 1.59 -1.53 -12.83
N ASN A 251 2.80 -2.09 -12.73
CA ASN A 251 3.64 -1.93 -11.55
C ASN A 251 5.13 -2.01 -11.96
N GLU A 252 5.87 -0.91 -11.87
CA GLU A 252 7.30 -0.85 -12.21
C GLU A 252 8.18 -1.73 -11.31
N TYR A 253 7.68 -2.11 -10.13
CA TYR A 253 8.44 -2.89 -9.15
C TYR A 253 8.36 -4.40 -9.38
N GLY A 254 7.39 -4.88 -10.17
CA GLY A 254 7.20 -6.30 -10.48
C GLY A 254 5.73 -6.68 -10.71
N SER A 255 5.25 -7.74 -10.08
CA SER A 255 3.87 -8.20 -10.26
C SER A 255 2.83 -7.11 -9.94
N ARG A 256 1.89 -6.89 -10.87
CA ARG A 256 0.76 -5.95 -10.67
C ARG A 256 -0.12 -6.34 -9.48
N LEU A 257 -0.25 -7.64 -9.17
CA LEU A 257 -1.06 -8.09 -8.03
C LEU A 257 -0.57 -7.52 -6.70
N PHE A 258 0.72 -7.22 -6.58
CA PHE A 258 1.25 -6.53 -5.40
C PHE A 258 0.61 -5.14 -5.25
N ALA A 259 0.56 -4.35 -6.33
CA ALA A 259 -0.06 -3.03 -6.32
C ALA A 259 -1.56 -3.11 -6.04
N ASP A 260 -2.27 -4.06 -6.68
CA ASP A 260 -3.70 -4.29 -6.45
C ASP A 260 -4.00 -4.56 -4.97
N PHE A 261 -3.28 -5.48 -4.35
CA PHE A 261 -3.44 -5.79 -2.93
C PHE A 261 -3.03 -4.63 -2.03
N PHE A 262 -1.94 -3.93 -2.36
CA PHE A 262 -1.51 -2.77 -1.60
C PHE A 262 -2.60 -1.70 -1.55
N PHE A 263 -3.11 -1.26 -2.71
CA PHE A 263 -4.16 -0.25 -2.75
C PHE A 263 -5.46 -0.72 -2.11
N PHE A 264 -5.85 -1.96 -2.36
CA PHE A 264 -7.11 -2.48 -1.83
C PHE A 264 -7.07 -2.64 -0.30
N ILE A 265 -6.04 -3.31 0.24
CA ILE A 265 -5.95 -3.58 1.68
C ILE A 265 -5.73 -2.28 2.46
N THR A 266 -4.79 -1.42 2.02
CA THR A 266 -4.51 -0.17 2.72
C THR A 266 -5.64 0.85 2.58
N GLY A 267 -6.33 0.88 1.43
CA GLY A 267 -7.49 1.72 1.21
C GLY A 267 -8.68 1.30 2.07
N PHE A 268 -8.95 0.01 2.14
CA PHE A 268 -9.99 -0.53 3.00
C PHE A 268 -9.68 -0.27 4.48
N HIS A 269 -8.42 -0.46 4.89
CA HIS A 269 -7.97 -0.15 6.25
C HIS A 269 -8.08 1.34 6.58
N GLY A 270 -7.66 2.22 5.66
CA GLY A 270 -7.75 3.67 5.85
C GLY A 270 -9.20 4.19 5.93
N PHE A 271 -10.14 3.50 5.28
CA PHE A 271 -11.57 3.82 5.39
C PHE A 271 -12.15 3.46 6.77
N HIS A 272 -11.72 2.35 7.39
CA HIS A 272 -12.11 1.93 8.73
C HIS A 272 -11.48 2.78 9.83
#